data_1ef0e0e907c1e491498b650c368d56ca
#
_entry.id   1ef0e0e907c1e491498b650c368d56ca
#
_cell.length_a   1.000
_cell.length_b   1.000
_cell.length_c   1.000
_cell.angle_alpha   90.00
_cell.angle_beta   90.00
_cell.angle_gamma   90.00
#
_symmetry.space_group_name_H-M   'P 1'
#
loop_
_entity.id
_entity.type
_entity.pdbx_description
1 polymer ?
#
loop_
_entity_poly.entity_id
_entity_poly.type
_entity_poly.pdbx_seq_one_letter_code
_entity_poly.pdbx_strand_id
1 'polypeptide(L)'
;MLLRICSAAMLASFFLAGSAQAQSQLPLESMQIRSLYRAAEPRDEFVRQCAPHMLGRWTHPEAVCGCLHDHAAATVDDPDLRHALLRGISETGVPTIESDWVPTSKQAEIGPTFTKIAKPTLQCMFEPISN
;
A
#
# COMPACT_ATOMS: atom_id res chain seq x y z
N MET A 1 15.13 -78.82 -26.11
CA MET A 1 15.30 -78.00 -27.31
C MET A 1 14.75 -76.61 -27.00
N LEU A 2 15.71 -75.72 -26.88
CA LEU A 2 15.65 -74.30 -27.31
C LEU A 2 14.63 -73.47 -26.61
N LEU A 3 15.06 -72.61 -25.72
CA LEU A 3 15.84 -71.38 -25.87
C LEU A 3 15.04 -70.15 -26.20
N ARG A 4 15.30 -69.19 -25.43
CA ARG A 4 15.35 -67.76 -25.68
C ARG A 4 14.30 -66.95 -24.92
N ILE A 5 14.74 -66.29 -23.89
CA ILE A 5 15.42 -64.99 -23.88
C ILE A 5 14.49 -63.85 -24.23
N CYS A 6 14.42 -62.96 -23.33
CA CYS A 6 14.66 -61.54 -23.47
C CYS A 6 13.99 -60.85 -22.30
N SER A 7 14.66 -60.38 -21.37
CA SER A 7 15.45 -59.16 -21.37
C SER A 7 14.70 -57.99 -22.04
N ALA A 8 14.38 -57.13 -21.27
CA ALA A 8 14.12 -55.70 -21.42
C ALA A 8 12.82 -55.37 -20.68
N ALA A 9 12.78 -54.49 -19.79
CA ALA A 9 13.31 -53.18 -19.80
C ALA A 9 13.29 -52.62 -18.39
N MET A 10 14.43 -52.41 -17.88
CA MET A 10 14.66 -51.31 -17.00
C MET A 10 14.62 -50.06 -17.84
N LEU A 11 13.70 -49.19 -17.67
CA LEU A 11 13.80 -47.74 -18.00
C LEU A 11 12.45 -47.10 -17.74
N ALA A 12 12.29 -46.56 -16.58
CA ALA A 12 11.45 -45.34 -16.37
C ALA A 12 11.34 -45.04 -14.87
N SER A 13 12.41 -44.57 -14.30
CA SER A 13 12.32 -43.99 -12.94
C SER A 13 13.30 -42.85 -12.83
N PHE A 14 13.07 -41.82 -13.65
CA PHE A 14 13.78 -40.56 -13.49
C PHE A 14 12.95 -39.44 -14.09
N PHE A 15 11.89 -39.07 -13.46
CA PHE A 15 11.27 -37.73 -13.66
C PHE A 15 10.26 -37.45 -12.56
N LEU A 16 10.70 -37.26 -11.34
CA LEU A 16 9.88 -36.65 -10.30
C LEU A 16 10.75 -36.02 -9.21
N ALA A 17 11.62 -35.13 -9.60
CA ALA A 17 12.38 -34.33 -8.64
C ALA A 17 12.60 -32.90 -9.15
N GLY A 18 11.56 -32.24 -9.60
CA GLY A 18 11.69 -30.88 -10.14
C GLY A 18 10.63 -29.88 -9.74
N SER A 19 9.63 -30.28 -8.95
CA SER A 19 8.47 -29.40 -8.75
C SER A 19 8.30 -28.83 -7.33
N ALA A 20 9.16 -29.16 -6.40
CA ALA A 20 8.98 -28.74 -5.00
C ALA A 20 9.71 -27.43 -4.63
N GLN A 21 10.57 -26.89 -5.48
CA GLN A 21 11.33 -25.68 -5.16
C GLN A 21 10.70 -24.37 -5.65
N ALA A 22 9.79 -24.41 -6.59
CA ALA A 22 9.16 -23.21 -7.13
C ALA A 22 8.09 -22.60 -6.20
N GLN A 23 7.54 -23.38 -5.27
CA GLN A 23 6.45 -22.91 -4.39
C GLN A 23 6.94 -22.26 -3.09
N SER A 24 8.21 -22.44 -2.72
CA SER A 24 8.78 -21.84 -1.49
C SER A 24 9.22 -20.40 -1.66
N GLN A 25 9.33 -19.88 -2.87
CA GLN A 25 9.79 -18.51 -3.14
C GLN A 25 8.65 -17.49 -3.27
N LEU A 26 7.42 -17.93 -3.58
CA LEU A 26 6.26 -17.06 -3.72
C LEU A 26 5.87 -16.27 -2.45
N PRO A 27 5.97 -16.80 -1.22
CA PRO A 27 5.62 -16.02 -0.02
C PRO A 27 6.59 -14.90 0.30
N LEU A 28 7.88 -15.04 -0.06
CA LEU A 28 8.92 -14.05 0.22
C LEU A 28 8.85 -12.86 -0.75
N GLU A 29 8.57 -13.10 -2.02
CA GLU A 29 8.37 -12.02 -3.00
C GLU A 29 7.09 -11.23 -2.71
N SER A 30 6.01 -11.91 -2.33
CA SER A 30 4.77 -11.21 -1.96
C SER A 30 4.91 -10.40 -0.66
N MET A 31 5.77 -10.82 0.28
CA MET A 31 6.09 -10.04 1.48
C MET A 31 7.00 -8.84 1.17
N GLN A 32 7.96 -9.00 0.27
CA GLN A 32 8.82 -7.90 -0.18
C GLN A 32 8.05 -6.87 -1.01
N ILE A 33 7.14 -7.30 -1.87
CA ILE A 33 6.27 -6.41 -2.64
C ILE A 33 5.34 -5.63 -1.69
N ARG A 34 4.76 -6.26 -0.69
CA ARG A 34 3.97 -5.56 0.33
C ARG A 34 4.79 -4.58 1.16
N SER A 35 6.06 -4.87 1.42
CA SER A 35 6.97 -3.96 2.11
C SER A 35 7.38 -2.77 1.24
N LEU A 36 7.52 -2.96 -0.07
CA LEU A 36 7.82 -1.89 -1.03
C LEU A 36 6.59 -0.99 -1.26
N TYR A 37 5.38 -1.52 -1.21
CA TYR A 37 4.14 -0.72 -1.23
C TYR A 37 3.89 0.05 0.07
N ARG A 38 4.56 -0.30 1.16
CA ARG A 38 4.58 0.50 2.41
C ARG A 38 5.65 1.59 2.43
N ALA A 39 6.53 1.64 1.44
CA ALA A 39 7.36 2.81 1.23
C ALA A 39 6.44 4.01 1.03
N ALA A 40 6.68 5.07 1.78
CA ALA A 40 5.89 6.29 1.73
C ALA A 40 5.63 6.65 0.27
N GLU A 41 4.35 6.74 -0.09
CA GLU A 41 3.94 7.09 -1.44
C GLU A 41 4.61 8.41 -1.82
N PRO A 42 5.32 8.48 -2.96
CA PRO A 42 5.98 9.72 -3.34
C PRO A 42 4.95 10.85 -3.36
N ARG A 43 5.28 11.97 -2.77
CA ARG A 43 4.40 13.15 -2.66
C ARG A 43 3.71 13.49 -4.00
N ASP A 44 4.46 13.44 -5.09
CA ASP A 44 3.94 13.78 -6.42
C ASP A 44 2.90 12.78 -6.93
N GLU A 45 3.07 11.50 -6.62
CA GLU A 45 2.08 10.47 -6.93
C GLU A 45 0.80 10.69 -6.15
N PHE A 46 0.91 10.96 -4.86
CA PHE A 46 -0.22 11.30 -4.00
C PHE A 46 -0.98 12.52 -4.54
N VAL A 47 -0.28 13.60 -4.89
CA VAL A 47 -0.89 14.81 -5.46
C VAL A 47 -1.64 14.50 -6.75
N ARG A 48 -1.09 13.70 -7.65
CA ARG A 48 -1.77 13.29 -8.88
C ARG A 48 -3.07 12.54 -8.64
N GLN A 49 -3.10 11.67 -7.62
CA GLN A 49 -4.29 10.89 -7.29
C GLN A 49 -5.33 11.74 -6.55
N CYS A 50 -4.91 12.60 -5.66
CA CYS A 50 -5.75 13.44 -4.82
C CYS A 50 -6.39 14.60 -5.60
N ALA A 51 -5.64 15.30 -6.43
CA ALA A 51 -6.07 16.55 -7.07
C ALA A 51 -7.39 16.43 -7.88
N PRO A 52 -7.66 15.35 -8.63
CA PRO A 52 -8.93 15.18 -9.32
C PRO A 52 -10.16 15.21 -8.40
N HIS A 53 -10.04 14.72 -7.16
CA HIS A 53 -11.11 14.72 -6.19
C HIS A 53 -11.38 16.10 -5.57
N MET A 54 -10.43 17.02 -5.72
CA MET A 54 -10.51 18.40 -5.24
C MET A 54 -11.03 19.39 -6.28
N LEU A 55 -11.14 18.97 -7.54
CA LEU A 55 -11.65 19.80 -8.64
C LEU A 55 -13.07 20.27 -8.34
N GLY A 56 -13.33 21.56 -8.61
CA GLY A 56 -14.64 22.17 -8.36
C GLY A 56 -14.92 22.54 -6.90
N ARG A 57 -14.07 22.10 -5.97
CA ARG A 57 -14.14 22.45 -4.54
C ARG A 57 -13.13 23.52 -4.16
N TRP A 58 -11.94 23.42 -4.74
CA TRP A 58 -10.78 24.24 -4.38
C TRP A 58 -10.15 24.87 -5.62
N THR A 59 -9.69 26.13 -5.47
CA THR A 59 -9.06 26.88 -6.57
C THR A 59 -7.71 26.31 -6.96
N HIS A 60 -6.98 25.71 -6.02
CA HIS A 60 -5.64 25.14 -6.22
C HIS A 60 -5.58 23.71 -5.68
N PRO A 61 -6.19 22.73 -6.37
CA PRO A 61 -6.28 21.34 -5.90
C PRO A 61 -4.93 20.70 -5.58
N GLU A 62 -3.92 20.89 -6.42
CA GLU A 62 -2.60 20.31 -6.25
C GLU A 62 -1.90 20.86 -5.01
N ALA A 63 -2.03 22.16 -4.76
CA ALA A 63 -1.44 22.77 -3.59
C ALA A 63 -2.12 22.31 -2.29
N VAL A 64 -3.45 22.13 -2.30
CA VAL A 64 -4.20 21.56 -1.16
C VAL A 64 -3.74 20.13 -0.90
N CYS A 65 -3.65 19.30 -1.93
CA CYS A 65 -3.18 17.90 -1.80
C CYS A 65 -1.74 17.84 -1.29
N GLY A 66 -0.85 18.66 -1.81
CA GLY A 66 0.53 18.73 -1.34
C GLY A 66 0.63 19.13 0.14
N CYS A 67 -0.16 20.12 0.55
CA CYS A 67 -0.25 20.56 1.95
C CYS A 67 -0.76 19.42 2.86
N LEU A 68 -1.80 18.70 2.45
CA LEU A 68 -2.35 17.57 3.22
C LEU A 68 -1.33 16.43 3.37
N HIS A 69 -0.59 16.12 2.30
CA HIS A 69 0.48 15.13 2.35
C HIS A 69 1.55 15.52 3.36
N ASP A 70 2.05 16.74 3.26
CA ASP A 70 3.13 17.24 4.10
C ASP A 70 2.73 17.28 5.58
N HIS A 71 1.50 17.68 5.89
CA HIS A 71 0.98 17.65 7.26
C HIS A 71 0.78 16.22 7.78
N ALA A 72 0.27 15.30 6.95
CA ALA A 72 0.17 13.90 7.35
C ALA A 72 1.54 13.31 7.68
N ALA A 73 2.54 13.60 6.84
CA ALA A 73 3.92 13.14 7.06
C ALA A 73 4.54 13.72 8.34
N ALA A 74 4.26 14.99 8.66
CA ALA A 74 4.80 15.67 9.83
C ALA A 74 4.08 15.34 11.14
N THR A 75 2.80 14.97 11.08
CA THR A 75 1.93 14.88 12.27
C THR A 75 1.62 13.45 12.67
N VAL A 76 1.58 12.52 11.71
CA VAL A 76 1.25 11.11 11.96
C VAL A 76 2.51 10.28 11.94
N ASP A 77 3.01 9.94 13.11
CA ASP A 77 4.27 9.19 13.28
C ASP A 77 4.12 7.72 12.90
N ASP A 78 2.98 7.12 13.22
CA ASP A 78 2.73 5.71 12.91
C ASP A 78 2.56 5.50 11.39
N PRO A 79 3.39 4.66 10.78
CA PRO A 79 3.37 4.47 9.33
C PRO A 79 2.10 3.82 8.80
N ASP A 80 1.44 2.94 9.56
CA ASP A 80 0.21 2.28 9.12
C ASP A 80 -0.97 3.27 9.13
N LEU A 81 -1.07 4.10 10.17
CA LEU A 81 -2.09 5.15 10.26
C LEU A 81 -1.87 6.25 9.23
N ARG A 82 -0.62 6.65 9.02
CA ARG A 82 -0.27 7.64 7.99
C ARG A 82 -0.61 7.13 6.59
N HIS A 83 -0.25 5.88 6.27
CA HIS A 83 -0.58 5.27 4.99
C HIS A 83 -2.09 5.18 4.78
N ALA A 84 -2.85 4.73 5.78
CA ALA A 84 -4.31 4.64 5.70
C ALA A 84 -4.96 6.02 5.50
N LEU A 85 -4.47 7.05 6.20
CA LEU A 85 -4.93 8.43 6.04
C LEU A 85 -4.64 8.98 4.62
N LEU A 86 -3.42 8.83 4.14
CA LEU A 86 -3.04 9.27 2.79
C LEU A 86 -3.85 8.56 1.72
N ARG A 87 -4.08 7.27 1.88
CA ARG A 87 -4.95 6.50 1.01
C ARG A 87 -6.38 7.06 0.97
N GLY A 88 -6.96 7.31 2.13
CA GLY A 88 -8.31 7.89 2.21
C GLY A 88 -8.40 9.23 1.49
N ILE A 89 -7.42 10.11 1.68
CA ILE A 89 -7.37 11.42 1.00
C ILE A 89 -7.19 11.25 -0.51
N SER A 90 -6.30 10.36 -0.95
CA SER A 90 -6.05 10.15 -2.39
C SER A 90 -7.24 9.55 -3.12
N GLU A 91 -8.02 8.70 -2.46
CA GLU A 91 -9.19 8.04 -3.07
C GLU A 91 -10.46 8.89 -3.03
N THR A 92 -10.62 9.79 -2.05
CA THR A 92 -11.88 10.49 -1.82
C THR A 92 -11.76 12.02 -1.78
N GLY A 93 -10.56 12.53 -1.65
CA GLY A 93 -10.33 13.97 -1.40
C GLY A 93 -10.72 14.41 0.02
N VAL A 94 -10.97 13.46 0.93
CA VAL A 94 -11.37 13.73 2.32
C VAL A 94 -10.49 12.90 3.26
N PRO A 95 -10.00 13.48 4.37
CA PRO A 95 -9.30 12.73 5.40
C PRO A 95 -10.18 11.60 5.96
N THR A 96 -9.86 10.36 5.60
CA THR A 96 -10.61 9.17 5.99
C THR A 96 -9.61 8.07 6.32
N ILE A 97 -9.88 7.30 7.36
CA ILE A 97 -9.14 6.09 7.72
C ILE A 97 -10.15 4.97 7.92
N GLU A 98 -10.17 4.03 6.98
CA GLU A 98 -10.97 2.82 7.13
C GLU A 98 -10.30 1.88 8.12
N SER A 99 -11.07 1.31 9.04
CA SER A 99 -10.55 0.41 10.08
C SER A 99 -9.85 -0.82 9.48
N ASP A 100 -10.35 -1.31 8.34
CA ASP A 100 -9.79 -2.48 7.66
C ASP A 100 -8.41 -2.24 7.05
N TRP A 101 -8.01 -0.97 6.89
CA TRP A 101 -6.68 -0.61 6.40
C TRP A 101 -5.63 -0.55 7.52
N VAL A 102 -6.07 -0.62 8.77
CA VAL A 102 -5.22 -0.47 9.95
C VAL A 102 -5.19 -1.80 10.71
N PRO A 103 -4.00 -2.28 11.13
CA PRO A 103 -3.89 -3.45 11.97
C PRO A 103 -4.80 -3.36 13.20
N THR A 104 -5.44 -4.46 13.59
CA THR A 104 -6.39 -4.50 14.71
C THR A 104 -5.82 -3.89 15.99
N SER A 105 -4.51 -4.11 16.25
CA SER A 105 -3.80 -3.56 17.41
C SER A 105 -3.69 -2.03 17.43
N LYS A 106 -3.91 -1.36 16.29
CA LYS A 106 -3.77 0.09 16.13
C LYS A 106 -5.10 0.81 15.84
N GLN A 107 -6.19 0.08 15.72
CA GLN A 107 -7.50 0.68 15.41
C GLN A 107 -7.97 1.67 16.46
N ALA A 108 -7.60 1.47 17.73
CA ALA A 108 -7.90 2.43 18.80
C ALA A 108 -7.23 3.81 18.59
N GLU A 109 -6.16 3.87 17.81
CA GLU A 109 -5.43 5.12 17.52
C GLU A 109 -6.03 5.93 16.37
N ILE A 110 -7.03 5.41 15.66
CA ILE A 110 -7.68 6.12 14.54
C ILE A 110 -8.29 7.44 15.02
N GLY A 111 -9.08 7.41 16.08
CA GLY A 111 -9.71 8.61 16.65
C GLY A 111 -8.69 9.67 17.10
N PRO A 112 -7.70 9.33 17.93
CA PRO A 112 -6.61 10.24 18.28
C PRO A 112 -5.86 10.82 17.08
N THR A 113 -5.66 10.02 16.02
CA THR A 113 -5.03 10.49 14.78
C THR A 113 -5.85 11.59 14.11
N PHE A 114 -7.17 11.42 14.00
CA PHE A 114 -8.05 12.46 13.47
C PHE A 114 -7.99 13.75 14.29
N THR A 115 -7.90 13.64 15.61
CA THR A 115 -7.78 14.82 16.47
C THR A 115 -6.50 15.60 16.19
N LYS A 116 -5.38 14.89 15.96
CA LYS A 116 -4.09 15.52 15.62
C LYS A 116 -4.09 16.25 14.28
N ILE A 117 -4.74 15.67 13.27
CA ILE A 117 -4.73 16.22 11.91
C ILE A 117 -5.85 17.22 11.63
N ALA A 118 -6.85 17.37 12.50
CA ALA A 118 -8.00 18.22 12.26
C ALA A 118 -7.61 19.67 11.95
N LYS A 119 -6.77 20.28 12.78
CA LYS A 119 -6.33 21.68 12.59
C LYS A 119 -5.47 21.83 11.32
N PRO A 120 -4.41 21.03 11.11
CA PRO A 120 -3.63 21.09 9.86
C PRO A 120 -4.48 20.89 8.61
N THR A 121 -5.44 19.96 8.63
CA THR A 121 -6.34 19.74 7.50
C THR A 121 -7.15 20.97 7.16
N LEU A 122 -7.73 21.63 8.15
CA LEU A 122 -8.47 22.87 7.96
C LEU A 122 -7.59 24.00 7.42
N GLN A 123 -6.35 24.10 7.88
CA GLN A 123 -5.39 25.07 7.38
C GLN A 123 -5.11 24.85 5.88
N CYS A 124 -4.84 23.60 5.47
CA CYS A 124 -4.63 23.32 4.05
C CYS A 124 -5.82 23.64 3.16
N MET A 125 -7.04 23.45 3.68
CA MET A 125 -8.27 23.60 2.90
C MET A 125 -8.77 25.06 2.82
N PHE A 126 -8.56 25.84 3.85
CA PHE A 126 -9.21 27.15 3.98
C PHE A 126 -8.27 28.35 4.09
N GLU A 127 -7.01 28.16 4.39
CA GLU A 127 -6.03 29.23 4.40
C GLU A 127 -5.50 29.47 2.96
N PRO A 128 -5.36 30.74 2.53
CA PRO A 128 -4.72 31.03 1.26
C PRO A 128 -3.29 30.53 1.29
N ILE A 129 -2.93 29.71 0.31
CA ILE A 129 -1.57 29.26 0.14
C ILE A 129 -0.74 30.45 -0.32
N SER A 130 -0.04 31.07 0.64
CA SER A 130 0.92 32.11 0.33
C SER A 130 2.10 31.50 -0.41
N ASN A 131 2.25 31.86 -1.68
CA ASN A 131 3.43 31.55 -2.48
C ASN A 131 4.64 32.34 -1.98
#